data_89443134d80eb284d70a6dffc9fb4c59
#
_entry.id   89443134d80eb284d70a6dffc9fb4c59
#
_cell.length_a   1.000
_cell.length_b   1.000
_cell.length_c   1.000
_cell.angle_alpha   90.00
_cell.angle_beta   90.00
_cell.angle_gamma   90.00
#
_symmetry.space_group_name_H-M   'P 1'
#
loop_
_entity.id
_entity.type
_entity.pdbx_description
1 polymer ?
#
loop_
_entity_poly.entity_id
_entity_poly.type
_entity_poly.pdbx_seq_one_letter_code
_entity_poly.pdbx_strand_id
1 'polypeptide(L)'
;MSRQHAFLAAILITGISLFLSSTLFSKNKKKEFVGSEICGKCHSSEAIGNQYDLWRRSPHAKAVAILTEKSGRAIAEKSGVQSPSTDNRCLRCHTTGGGRHPATAAEGVGCEACHGPGNDYHEYARHVDTVNREGGYETALKNGMYPILGIKNIKKREKLCLRCHTSGRPCYPTDPKEIYRQSISLQTIAEMRKGDLNLKHPLIPPFPQY
;
A
#
# COMPACT_ATOMS: atom_id res chain seq x y z
N MET A 1 53.16 32.19 -24.05
CA MET A 1 51.88 32.15 -23.31
C MET A 1 52.07 32.88 -22.01
N SER A 2 51.38 33.99 -21.76
CA SER A 2 51.63 34.82 -20.60
C SER A 2 51.02 34.16 -19.32
N ARG A 3 51.68 34.41 -18.17
CA ARG A 3 51.20 33.93 -16.87
C ARG A 3 49.72 34.25 -16.58
N GLN A 4 49.16 35.26 -17.18
CA GLN A 4 47.77 35.67 -17.05
C GLN A 4 46.78 34.69 -17.68
N HIS A 5 47.11 34.04 -18.80
CA HIS A 5 46.23 33.04 -19.43
C HIS A 5 46.16 31.72 -18.64
N ALA A 6 47.23 31.38 -17.94
CA ALA A 6 47.24 30.19 -17.06
C ALA A 6 46.37 30.37 -15.81
N PHE A 7 46.29 31.58 -15.24
CA PHE A 7 45.41 31.88 -14.11
C PHE A 7 43.93 31.88 -14.46
N LEU A 8 43.57 32.42 -15.63
CA LEU A 8 42.17 32.40 -16.09
C LEU A 8 41.66 31.00 -16.41
N ALA A 9 42.52 30.15 -17.01
CA ALA A 9 42.16 28.76 -17.28
C ALA A 9 41.97 27.94 -15.97
N ALA A 10 42.76 28.17 -14.94
CA ALA A 10 42.62 27.50 -13.64
C ALA A 10 41.34 27.89 -12.91
N ILE A 11 40.92 29.16 -12.97
CA ILE A 11 39.66 29.63 -12.37
C ILE A 11 38.42 29.04 -13.08
N LEU A 12 38.46 28.92 -14.41
CA LEU A 12 37.38 28.31 -15.18
C LEU A 12 37.21 26.83 -14.91
N ILE A 13 38.29 26.07 -14.74
CA ILE A 13 38.23 24.61 -14.46
C ILE A 13 37.72 24.36 -13.05
N THR A 14 38.12 25.16 -12.06
CA THR A 14 37.64 25.01 -10.68
C THR A 14 36.18 25.42 -10.54
N GLY A 15 35.73 26.44 -11.25
CA GLY A 15 34.33 26.89 -11.28
C GLY A 15 33.40 25.82 -11.86
N ILE A 16 33.77 25.15 -12.93
CA ILE A 16 32.98 24.07 -13.56
C ILE A 16 32.94 22.84 -12.66
N SER A 17 34.03 22.45 -11.95
CA SER A 17 34.01 21.34 -11.01
C SER A 17 33.08 21.55 -9.81
N LEU A 18 32.98 22.77 -9.30
CA LEU A 18 32.04 23.10 -8.19
C LEU A 18 30.57 23.09 -8.63
N PHE A 19 30.26 23.43 -9.87
CA PHE A 19 28.89 23.38 -10.39
C PHE A 19 28.42 21.96 -10.72
N LEU A 20 29.30 21.02 -11.10
CA LEU A 20 28.94 19.63 -11.36
C LEU A 20 28.68 18.82 -10.07
N SER A 21 29.22 19.26 -8.93
CA SER A 21 29.06 18.52 -7.66
C SER A 21 27.70 18.73 -6.98
N SER A 22 26.91 19.73 -7.40
CA SER A 22 25.63 20.07 -6.76
C SER A 22 24.41 19.32 -7.34
N THR A 23 24.56 18.51 -8.37
CA THR A 23 23.40 17.88 -9.06
C THR A 23 23.18 16.40 -8.73
N LEU A 24 23.95 15.79 -7.83
CA LEU A 24 23.86 14.34 -7.56
C LEU A 24 23.27 13.96 -6.19
N PHE A 25 22.72 14.90 -5.44
CA PHE A 25 21.98 14.57 -4.24
C PHE A 25 20.46 14.48 -4.52
N SER A 26 20.05 13.58 -5.41
CA SER A 26 18.69 13.06 -5.37
C SER A 26 18.60 12.19 -4.12
N LYS A 27 18.18 12.78 -2.99
CA LYS A 27 17.83 12.04 -1.79
C LYS A 27 16.72 11.08 -2.20
N ASN A 28 17.03 9.80 -2.32
CA ASN A 28 16.03 8.75 -2.36
C ASN A 28 15.18 8.88 -1.09
N LYS A 29 14.06 9.61 -1.20
CA LYS A 29 13.18 9.86 -0.07
C LYS A 29 12.65 8.51 0.39
N LYS A 30 12.92 8.15 1.63
CA LYS A 30 12.50 6.88 2.22
C LYS A 30 10.98 6.81 2.18
N LYS A 31 10.44 5.77 1.57
CA LYS A 31 9.00 5.53 1.55
C LYS A 31 8.56 5.05 2.93
N GLU A 32 7.67 5.80 3.57
CA GLU A 32 7.21 5.54 4.92
C GLU A 32 5.69 5.43 4.96
N PHE A 33 5.18 4.54 5.82
CA PHE A 33 3.76 4.40 6.06
C PHE A 33 3.29 5.46 7.07
N VAL A 34 2.11 6.00 6.85
CA VAL A 34 1.48 7.02 7.72
C VAL A 34 0.35 6.45 8.57
N GLY A 35 -0.16 5.26 8.22
CA GLY A 35 -1.28 4.61 8.87
C GLY A 35 -2.64 5.01 8.30
N SER A 36 -3.57 4.06 8.33
CA SER A 36 -4.90 4.24 7.73
C SER A 36 -5.74 5.33 8.40
N GLU A 37 -5.46 5.66 9.66
CA GLU A 37 -6.15 6.74 10.38
C GLU A 37 -5.94 8.10 9.70
N ILE A 38 -4.75 8.35 9.16
CA ILE A 38 -4.46 9.58 8.41
C ILE A 38 -5.35 9.66 7.16
N CYS A 39 -5.53 8.56 6.45
CA CYS A 39 -6.44 8.48 5.30
C CYS A 39 -7.89 8.73 5.74
N GLY A 40 -8.27 8.20 6.89
CA GLY A 40 -9.61 8.33 7.48
C GLY A 40 -10.05 9.76 7.73
N LYS A 41 -9.14 10.71 7.94
CA LYS A 41 -9.48 12.13 8.13
C LYS A 41 -10.33 12.72 7.00
N CYS A 42 -10.14 12.22 5.78
CA CYS A 42 -10.93 12.62 4.62
C CYS A 42 -11.82 11.46 4.15
N HIS A 43 -11.31 10.23 4.10
CA HIS A 43 -11.98 9.07 3.52
C HIS A 43 -13.06 8.43 4.41
N SER A 44 -13.46 9.07 5.52
CA SER A 44 -14.67 8.75 6.30
C SER A 44 -15.91 9.51 5.81
N SER A 45 -15.78 10.39 4.82
CA SER A 45 -16.91 11.16 4.29
C SER A 45 -17.75 10.33 3.31
N GLU A 46 -19.06 10.32 3.50
CA GLU A 46 -20.03 9.72 2.57
C GLU A 46 -19.93 10.32 1.16
N ALA A 47 -19.63 11.62 1.06
CA ALA A 47 -19.51 12.32 -0.22
C ALA A 47 -18.42 11.75 -1.13
N ILE A 48 -17.39 11.10 -0.55
CA ILE A 48 -16.31 10.45 -1.30
C ILE A 48 -16.30 8.92 -1.14
N GLY A 49 -17.35 8.33 -0.55
CA GLY A 49 -17.59 6.89 -0.51
C GLY A 49 -17.24 6.20 0.79
N ASN A 50 -16.93 6.94 1.86
CA ASN A 50 -16.73 6.41 3.24
C ASN A 50 -15.81 5.16 3.31
N GLN A 51 -14.71 5.17 2.56
CA GLN A 51 -13.83 4.01 2.41
C GLN A 51 -13.21 3.57 3.74
N TYR A 52 -12.89 4.52 4.62
CA TYR A 52 -12.24 4.23 5.89
C TYR A 52 -13.15 3.46 6.85
N ASP A 53 -14.38 3.89 7.07
CA ASP A 53 -15.31 3.19 7.96
C ASP A 53 -15.74 1.84 7.41
N LEU A 54 -15.85 1.75 6.09
CA LEU A 54 -16.08 0.49 5.43
C LEU A 54 -14.90 -0.48 5.67
N TRP A 55 -13.65 -0.02 5.46
CA TRP A 55 -12.45 -0.81 5.73
C TRP A 55 -12.37 -1.25 7.20
N ARG A 56 -12.63 -0.37 8.17
CA ARG A 56 -12.61 -0.72 9.60
C ARG A 56 -13.48 -1.91 9.96
N ARG A 57 -14.56 -2.16 9.22
CA ARG A 57 -15.45 -3.30 9.39
C ARG A 57 -15.01 -4.54 8.64
N SER A 58 -14.03 -4.44 7.77
CA SER A 58 -13.56 -5.53 6.93
C SER A 58 -12.68 -6.54 7.67
N PRO A 59 -12.55 -7.77 7.16
CA PRO A 59 -11.58 -8.75 7.64
C PRO A 59 -10.13 -8.25 7.56
N HIS A 60 -9.80 -7.38 6.61
CA HIS A 60 -8.47 -6.82 6.48
C HIS A 60 -8.08 -5.95 7.69
N ALA A 61 -8.96 -5.08 8.16
CA ALA A 61 -8.71 -4.30 9.37
C ALA A 61 -8.54 -5.16 10.62
N LYS A 62 -9.17 -6.32 10.65
CA LYS A 62 -9.10 -7.28 11.78
C LYS A 62 -7.97 -8.30 11.65
N ALA A 63 -7.21 -8.25 10.57
CA ALA A 63 -6.24 -9.28 10.24
C ALA A 63 -5.15 -9.49 11.30
N VAL A 64 -4.69 -8.43 11.96
CA VAL A 64 -3.69 -8.55 13.03
C VAL A 64 -4.31 -9.09 14.32
N ALA A 65 -5.52 -8.67 14.66
CA ALA A 65 -6.20 -9.09 15.90
C ALA A 65 -6.42 -10.61 15.97
N ILE A 66 -6.76 -11.24 14.83
CA ILE A 66 -6.98 -12.68 14.75
C ILE A 66 -5.75 -13.51 15.16
N LEU A 67 -4.55 -12.94 15.07
CA LEU A 67 -3.32 -13.65 15.48
C LEU A 67 -3.27 -13.95 16.99
N THR A 68 -3.98 -13.18 17.80
CA THR A 68 -4.07 -13.38 19.26
C THR A 68 -5.30 -14.16 19.67
N GLU A 69 -6.21 -14.45 18.76
CA GLU A 69 -7.39 -15.28 18.99
C GLU A 69 -7.04 -16.77 19.06
N LYS A 70 -7.98 -17.58 19.60
CA LYS A 70 -7.81 -19.03 19.74
C LYS A 70 -7.50 -19.70 18.39
N SER A 71 -8.20 -19.32 17.33
CA SER A 71 -8.01 -19.84 15.97
C SER A 71 -6.63 -19.52 15.41
N GLY A 72 -6.20 -18.28 15.54
CA GLY A 72 -4.88 -17.84 15.09
C GLY A 72 -3.74 -18.54 15.84
N ARG A 73 -3.86 -18.68 17.14
CA ARG A 73 -2.88 -19.41 17.97
C ARG A 73 -2.80 -20.89 17.59
N ALA A 74 -3.94 -21.55 17.36
CA ALA A 74 -3.96 -22.94 16.95
C ALA A 74 -3.28 -23.20 15.60
N ILE A 75 -3.43 -22.27 14.64
CA ILE A 75 -2.71 -22.34 13.35
C ILE A 75 -1.21 -22.09 13.56
N ALA A 76 -0.86 -21.13 14.39
CA ALA A 76 0.53 -20.81 14.72
C ALA A 76 1.26 -22.00 15.34
N GLU A 77 0.65 -22.66 16.32
CA GLU A 77 1.17 -23.86 16.98
C GLU A 77 1.45 -24.98 15.97
N LYS A 78 0.46 -25.31 15.12
CA LYS A 78 0.63 -26.29 14.03
C LYS A 78 1.75 -25.95 13.07
N SER A 79 2.09 -24.67 12.96
CA SER A 79 3.13 -24.15 12.06
C SER A 79 4.47 -23.93 12.75
N GLY A 80 4.62 -24.35 14.02
CA GLY A 80 5.83 -24.12 14.82
C GLY A 80 6.09 -22.64 15.12
N VAL A 81 5.02 -21.82 15.26
CA VAL A 81 5.11 -20.41 15.60
C VAL A 81 4.64 -20.21 17.04
N GLN A 82 5.52 -19.80 17.93
CA GLN A 82 5.20 -19.58 19.33
C GLN A 82 4.38 -18.29 19.54
N SER A 83 4.73 -17.21 18.85
CA SER A 83 4.14 -15.89 19.02
C SER A 83 3.74 -15.29 17.67
N PRO A 84 2.54 -15.59 17.16
CA PRO A 84 2.13 -15.15 15.83
C PRO A 84 2.00 -13.63 15.69
N SER A 85 1.73 -12.92 16.79
CA SER A 85 1.64 -11.46 16.81
C SER A 85 2.99 -10.74 16.69
N THR A 86 4.10 -11.47 16.77
CA THR A 86 5.45 -10.93 16.63
C THR A 86 6.25 -11.64 15.52
N ASP A 87 5.77 -12.78 15.04
CA ASP A 87 6.46 -13.56 14.02
C ASP A 87 6.21 -13.00 12.62
N ASN A 88 7.29 -12.74 11.91
CA ASN A 88 7.25 -12.15 10.57
C ASN A 88 6.57 -13.05 9.52
N ARG A 89 6.52 -14.39 9.76
CA ARG A 89 5.78 -15.32 8.91
C ARG A 89 4.28 -15.04 8.90
N CYS A 90 3.74 -14.49 10.00
CA CYS A 90 2.35 -14.08 10.13
C CYS A 90 2.18 -12.60 9.76
N LEU A 91 2.99 -11.71 10.35
CA LEU A 91 2.84 -10.26 10.23
C LEU A 91 2.96 -9.76 8.78
N ARG A 92 3.75 -10.41 7.94
CA ARG A 92 3.92 -10.04 6.53
C ARG A 92 2.61 -10.00 5.73
N CYS A 93 1.60 -10.79 6.15
CA CYS A 93 0.28 -10.87 5.53
C CYS A 93 -0.82 -10.24 6.40
N HIS A 94 -0.62 -10.18 7.70
CA HIS A 94 -1.62 -9.73 8.67
C HIS A 94 -1.48 -8.27 9.07
N THR A 95 -0.44 -7.58 8.58
CA THR A 95 -0.24 -6.14 8.81
C THR A 95 0.25 -5.43 7.55
N THR A 96 0.04 -4.14 7.49
CA THR A 96 0.69 -3.27 6.50
C THR A 96 2.19 -3.17 6.79
N GLY A 97 3.03 -3.36 5.76
CA GLY A 97 4.48 -3.29 5.93
C GLY A 97 5.10 -4.41 6.77
N GLY A 98 4.35 -5.48 7.08
CA GLY A 98 4.85 -6.63 7.85
C GLY A 98 5.09 -6.33 9.33
N GLY A 99 4.33 -5.41 9.91
CA GLY A 99 4.38 -5.06 11.34
C GLY A 99 5.63 -4.31 11.80
N ARG A 100 6.51 -3.93 10.88
CA ARG A 100 7.78 -3.27 11.22
C ARG A 100 7.66 -1.76 11.41
N HIS A 101 6.57 -1.18 10.95
CA HIS A 101 6.37 0.26 11.00
C HIS A 101 5.37 0.62 12.11
N PRO A 102 5.73 1.49 13.07
CA PRO A 102 4.87 1.81 14.21
C PRO A 102 3.45 2.27 13.82
N ALA A 103 3.34 3.08 12.77
CA ALA A 103 2.05 3.59 12.30
C ALA A 103 1.09 2.51 11.79
N THR A 104 1.59 1.34 11.39
CA THR A 104 0.78 0.28 10.76
C THR A 104 0.82 -1.06 11.49
N ALA A 105 1.59 -1.17 12.56
CA ALA A 105 1.80 -2.45 13.25
C ALA A 105 0.52 -3.04 13.85
N ALA A 106 -0.43 -2.21 14.29
CA ALA A 106 -1.65 -2.62 14.97
C ALA A 106 -2.93 -2.53 14.10
N GLU A 107 -2.86 -1.98 12.89
CA GLU A 107 -4.05 -1.68 12.10
C GLU A 107 -4.56 -2.83 11.22
N GLY A 108 -3.83 -3.94 11.16
CA GLY A 108 -4.10 -5.02 10.21
C GLY A 108 -3.60 -4.70 8.80
N VAL A 109 -4.33 -5.16 7.79
CA VAL A 109 -4.04 -4.86 6.38
C VAL A 109 -4.75 -3.56 6.02
N GLY A 110 -4.05 -2.44 6.18
CA GLY A 110 -4.56 -1.09 6.01
C GLY A 110 -4.56 -0.60 4.57
N CYS A 111 -4.93 0.65 4.40
CA CYS A 111 -5.02 1.32 3.09
C CYS A 111 -3.72 1.22 2.30
N GLU A 112 -2.60 1.46 2.97
CA GLU A 112 -1.28 1.50 2.35
C GLU A 112 -0.72 0.14 1.94
N ALA A 113 -1.31 -0.97 2.42
CA ALA A 113 -0.97 -2.30 1.94
C ALA A 113 -1.28 -2.46 0.44
N CYS A 114 -2.33 -1.78 -0.03
CA CYS A 114 -2.77 -1.76 -1.42
C CYS A 114 -2.35 -0.49 -2.15
N HIS A 115 -2.46 0.66 -1.50
CA HIS A 115 -2.20 1.96 -2.12
C HIS A 115 -0.73 2.40 -2.06
N GLY A 116 0.11 1.70 -1.30
CA GLY A 116 1.52 2.04 -1.10
C GLY A 116 1.75 3.05 0.03
N PRO A 117 3.02 3.23 0.45
CA PRO A 117 3.40 4.15 1.52
C PRO A 117 2.95 5.58 1.25
N GLY A 118 2.19 6.14 2.19
CA GLY A 118 1.44 7.39 2.02
C GLY A 118 2.21 8.67 2.27
N ASN A 119 3.42 8.60 2.82
CA ASN A 119 4.16 9.77 3.28
C ASN A 119 4.32 10.89 2.25
N ASP A 120 4.29 10.56 0.97
CA ASP A 120 4.45 11.54 -0.10
C ASP A 120 3.14 11.99 -0.73
N TYR A 121 2.09 11.16 -0.72
CA TYR A 121 0.83 11.49 -1.38
C TYR A 121 -0.37 11.71 -0.44
N HIS A 122 -0.25 11.49 0.88
CA HIS A 122 -1.39 11.66 1.80
C HIS A 122 -1.88 13.11 1.91
N GLU A 123 -1.03 14.07 1.61
CA GLU A 123 -1.42 15.48 1.60
C GLU A 123 -2.38 15.79 0.43
N TYR A 124 -3.42 16.60 0.72
CA TYR A 124 -4.50 16.94 -0.22
C TYR A 124 -3.97 17.36 -1.60
N ALA A 125 -3.05 18.32 -1.65
CA ALA A 125 -2.50 18.85 -2.90
C ALA A 125 -1.72 17.81 -3.73
N ARG A 126 -1.42 16.64 -3.18
CA ARG A 126 -0.60 15.62 -3.83
C ARG A 126 -1.39 14.42 -4.34
N HIS A 127 -2.70 14.36 -4.11
CA HIS A 127 -3.53 13.27 -4.64
C HIS A 127 -4.97 13.67 -4.95
N VAL A 128 -5.35 14.92 -4.75
CA VAL A 128 -6.72 15.37 -5.00
C VAL A 128 -6.74 16.38 -6.14
N ASP A 129 -7.66 16.16 -7.06
CA ASP A 129 -8.15 17.16 -8.00
C ASP A 129 -9.67 17.10 -7.94
N THR A 130 -10.29 18.16 -7.46
CA THR A 130 -11.74 18.23 -7.27
C THR A 130 -12.51 18.35 -8.58
N VAL A 131 -11.87 18.79 -9.62
CA VAL A 131 -12.45 18.98 -10.96
C VAL A 131 -12.14 17.77 -11.85
N ASN A 132 -10.92 17.25 -11.75
CA ASN A 132 -10.42 16.15 -12.57
C ASN A 132 -9.86 15.03 -11.68
N ARG A 133 -10.70 14.04 -11.34
CA ARG A 133 -10.29 12.89 -10.53
C ARG A 133 -9.16 12.07 -11.15
N GLU A 134 -9.14 11.98 -12.46
CA GLU A 134 -8.08 11.25 -13.18
C GLU A 134 -6.74 11.96 -12.99
N GLY A 135 -6.72 13.28 -13.09
CA GLY A 135 -5.53 14.11 -12.81
C GLY A 135 -5.07 14.00 -11.36
N GLY A 136 -6.00 13.95 -10.41
CA GLY A 136 -5.71 13.69 -8.99
C GLY A 136 -5.03 12.34 -8.77
N TYR A 137 -5.54 11.28 -9.39
CA TYR A 137 -4.94 9.95 -9.34
C TYR A 137 -3.55 9.92 -9.97
N GLU A 138 -3.37 10.54 -11.13
CA GLU A 138 -2.05 10.63 -11.77
C GLU A 138 -1.04 11.40 -10.90
N THR A 139 -1.49 12.45 -10.25
CA THR A 139 -0.66 13.21 -9.29
C THR A 139 -0.25 12.32 -8.11
N ALA A 140 -1.17 11.54 -7.56
CA ALA A 140 -0.87 10.57 -6.51
C ALA A 140 0.15 9.52 -6.95
N LEU A 141 0.05 9.01 -8.19
CA LEU A 141 1.03 8.06 -8.75
C LEU A 141 2.44 8.67 -8.83
N LYS A 142 2.55 9.93 -9.24
CA LYS A 142 3.84 10.66 -9.28
C LYS A 142 4.43 10.84 -7.87
N ASN A 143 3.58 10.91 -6.86
CA ASN A 143 3.95 11.00 -5.45
C ASN A 143 4.06 9.63 -4.75
N GLY A 144 4.07 8.53 -5.48
CA GLY A 144 4.40 7.21 -4.95
C GLY A 144 3.23 6.28 -4.64
N MET A 145 1.99 6.68 -4.92
CA MET A 145 0.84 5.77 -4.85
C MET A 145 1.03 4.60 -5.83
N TYR A 146 0.61 3.40 -5.42
CA TYR A 146 0.70 2.23 -6.29
C TYR A 146 -0.34 2.28 -7.41
N PRO A 147 0.05 1.93 -8.65
CA PRO A 147 -0.84 1.95 -9.79
C PRO A 147 -1.75 0.71 -9.79
N ILE A 148 -2.80 0.72 -8.96
CA ILE A 148 -3.73 -0.40 -8.79
C ILE A 148 -5.13 -0.14 -9.34
N LEU A 149 -5.47 1.10 -9.69
CA LEU A 149 -6.78 1.45 -10.24
C LEU A 149 -6.84 1.27 -11.76
N GLY A 150 -8.06 1.02 -12.24
CA GLY A 150 -8.35 0.89 -13.67
C GLY A 150 -7.95 -0.44 -14.30
N ILE A 151 -8.47 -0.67 -15.51
CA ILE A 151 -8.32 -1.92 -16.28
C ILE A 151 -6.86 -2.25 -16.56
N LYS A 152 -6.06 -1.27 -16.95
CA LYS A 152 -4.64 -1.45 -17.31
C LYS A 152 -3.78 -1.96 -16.15
N ASN A 153 -4.24 -1.84 -14.92
CA ASN A 153 -3.49 -2.22 -13.73
C ASN A 153 -3.96 -3.52 -13.05
N ILE A 154 -4.85 -4.28 -13.68
CA ILE A 154 -5.42 -5.52 -13.11
C ILE A 154 -4.33 -6.49 -12.67
N LYS A 155 -3.37 -6.79 -13.54
CA LYS A 155 -2.29 -7.72 -13.22
C LYS A 155 -1.43 -7.26 -12.05
N LYS A 156 -1.24 -5.95 -11.90
CA LYS A 156 -0.50 -5.38 -10.75
C LYS A 156 -1.29 -5.55 -9.46
N ARG A 157 -2.61 -5.29 -9.52
CA ARG A 157 -3.53 -5.46 -8.39
C ARG A 157 -3.62 -6.93 -7.97
N GLU A 158 -3.81 -7.84 -8.92
CA GLU A 158 -3.82 -9.28 -8.67
C GLU A 158 -2.52 -9.75 -8.02
N LYS A 159 -1.37 -9.37 -8.56
CA LYS A 159 -0.06 -9.67 -7.97
C LYS A 159 0.07 -9.13 -6.53
N LEU A 160 -0.52 -7.99 -6.24
CA LEU A 160 -0.53 -7.41 -4.91
C LEU A 160 -1.36 -8.27 -3.93
N CYS A 161 -2.55 -8.70 -4.34
CA CYS A 161 -3.41 -9.58 -3.54
C CYS A 161 -2.74 -10.94 -3.28
N LEU A 162 -2.11 -11.51 -4.29
CA LEU A 162 -1.45 -12.81 -4.22
C LEU A 162 -0.20 -12.83 -3.31
N ARG A 163 0.28 -11.69 -2.82
CA ARG A 163 1.33 -11.68 -1.77
C ARG A 163 0.86 -12.36 -0.49
N CYS A 164 -0.43 -12.29 -0.20
CA CYS A 164 -1.04 -12.84 1.00
C CYS A 164 -2.04 -13.95 0.68
N HIS A 165 -2.82 -13.81 -0.39
CA HIS A 165 -3.81 -14.78 -0.83
C HIS A 165 -3.18 -15.90 -1.68
N THR A 166 -2.36 -16.73 -1.05
CA THR A 166 -1.63 -17.83 -1.69
C THR A 166 -1.77 -19.12 -0.89
N SER A 167 -1.81 -20.26 -1.59
CA SER A 167 -1.92 -21.59 -0.98
C SER A 167 -0.71 -22.01 -0.13
N GLY A 168 0.45 -21.42 -0.33
CA GLY A 168 1.66 -21.76 0.42
C GLY A 168 1.77 -21.16 1.83
N ARG A 169 0.72 -20.50 2.34
CA ARG A 169 0.71 -19.90 3.68
C ARG A 169 0.17 -20.88 4.74
N PRO A 170 0.67 -20.83 5.99
CA PRO A 170 0.20 -21.71 7.08
C PRO A 170 -1.30 -21.59 7.38
N CYS A 171 -1.86 -20.40 7.21
CA CYS A 171 -3.28 -20.09 7.45
C CYS A 171 -4.15 -20.25 6.21
N TYR A 172 -3.68 -20.92 5.16
CA TYR A 172 -4.52 -21.20 3.99
C TYR A 172 -5.63 -22.17 4.40
N PRO A 173 -6.90 -21.88 4.11
CA PRO A 173 -7.99 -22.74 4.51
C PRO A 173 -7.90 -24.11 3.83
N THR A 174 -8.28 -25.14 4.56
CA THR A 174 -8.42 -26.49 4.06
C THR A 174 -9.86 -26.82 3.69
N ASP A 175 -10.83 -26.05 4.22
CA ASP A 175 -12.25 -26.19 3.88
C ASP A 175 -12.50 -25.74 2.44
N PRO A 176 -13.07 -26.60 1.57
CA PRO A 176 -13.40 -26.25 0.19
C PRO A 176 -14.31 -25.02 0.05
N LYS A 177 -15.25 -24.82 0.99
CA LYS A 177 -16.14 -23.65 0.97
C LYS A 177 -15.37 -22.35 1.23
N GLU A 178 -14.38 -22.37 2.09
CA GLU A 178 -13.54 -21.21 2.38
C GLU A 178 -12.57 -20.92 1.24
N ILE A 179 -12.02 -21.97 0.62
CA ILE A 179 -11.20 -21.86 -0.60
C ILE A 179 -12.04 -21.21 -1.71
N TYR A 180 -13.27 -21.66 -1.89
CA TYR A 180 -14.20 -21.11 -2.88
C TYR A 180 -14.52 -19.63 -2.60
N ARG A 181 -14.82 -19.27 -1.35
CA ARG A 181 -15.03 -17.86 -0.95
C ARG A 181 -13.83 -16.97 -1.26
N GLN A 182 -12.62 -17.43 -1.03
CA GLN A 182 -11.42 -16.68 -1.36
C GLN A 182 -11.20 -16.54 -2.87
N SER A 183 -11.52 -17.58 -3.65
CA SER A 183 -11.44 -17.52 -5.11
C SER A 183 -12.46 -16.56 -5.71
N ILE A 184 -13.67 -16.52 -5.18
CA ILE A 184 -14.70 -15.52 -5.57
C ILE A 184 -14.23 -14.10 -5.22
N SER A 185 -13.63 -13.90 -4.05
CA SER A 185 -13.08 -12.59 -3.71
C SER A 185 -12.04 -12.12 -4.72
N LEU A 186 -11.18 -13.03 -5.20
CA LEU A 186 -10.23 -12.73 -6.26
C LEU A 186 -10.90 -12.50 -7.61
N GLN A 187 -11.95 -13.26 -7.94
CA GLN A 187 -12.76 -13.04 -9.14
C GLN A 187 -13.50 -11.70 -9.09
N THR A 188 -14.09 -11.36 -7.95
CA THR A 188 -14.74 -10.05 -7.74
C THR A 188 -13.75 -8.92 -7.93
N ILE A 189 -12.53 -9.05 -7.41
CA ILE A 189 -11.44 -8.10 -7.68
C ILE A 189 -11.11 -8.05 -9.18
N ALA A 190 -11.17 -9.19 -9.86
CA ALA A 190 -10.97 -9.25 -11.29
C ALA A 190 -12.15 -8.69 -12.09
N GLU A 191 -13.38 -8.87 -11.64
CA GLU A 191 -14.60 -8.34 -12.27
C GLU A 191 -14.75 -6.83 -12.10
N MET A 192 -14.12 -6.24 -11.10
CA MET A 192 -13.93 -4.80 -11.00
C MET A 192 -13.11 -4.20 -12.14
N ARG A 193 -12.79 -5.02 -13.10
CA ARG A 193 -12.19 -4.64 -14.38
C ARG A 193 -13.00 -3.60 -15.15
N LYS A 194 -14.32 -3.59 -14.97
CA LYS A 194 -15.24 -2.66 -15.62
C LYS A 194 -15.39 -1.34 -14.87
N GLY A 195 -14.74 -1.23 -13.72
CA GLY A 195 -14.97 -0.12 -12.82
C GLY A 195 -14.16 1.08 -13.20
N ASP A 196 -14.88 2.07 -13.55
CA ASP A 196 -14.64 3.44 -13.25
C ASP A 196 -13.91 3.62 -11.93
N LEU A 197 -13.29 4.78 -11.75
CA LEU A 197 -12.88 5.34 -10.47
C LEU A 197 -14.11 5.50 -9.56
N ASN A 198 -14.80 4.39 -9.31
CA ASN A 198 -16.03 4.36 -8.55
C ASN A 198 -15.69 4.66 -7.09
N LEU A 199 -16.47 5.53 -6.49
CA LEU A 199 -16.37 5.89 -5.07
C LEU A 199 -16.52 4.68 -4.13
N LYS A 200 -17.13 3.58 -4.63
CA LYS A 200 -17.31 2.34 -3.88
C LYS A 200 -15.99 1.57 -3.81
N HIS A 201 -15.51 1.37 -2.60
CA HIS A 201 -14.32 0.58 -2.37
C HIS A 201 -14.61 -0.91 -2.60
N PRO A 202 -13.87 -1.54 -3.51
CA PRO A 202 -14.20 -2.87 -4.03
C PRO A 202 -14.06 -4.03 -3.04
N LEU A 203 -13.26 -3.87 -2.01
CA LEU A 203 -12.99 -4.93 -1.02
C LEU A 203 -13.93 -4.88 0.18
N ILE A 204 -15.02 -4.11 0.08
CA ILE A 204 -15.88 -3.85 1.21
C ILE A 204 -17.28 -4.35 0.92
N PRO A 205 -17.90 -5.09 1.86
CA PRO A 205 -19.22 -5.66 1.72
C PRO A 205 -20.29 -4.64 1.30
N PRO A 206 -21.36 -5.10 0.66
CA PRO A 206 -21.81 -6.48 0.78
C PRO A 206 -21.15 -7.41 -0.23
N PHE A 207 -20.25 -8.28 0.25
CA PHE A 207 -20.06 -9.51 -0.49
C PHE A 207 -21.40 -10.21 -0.56
N PRO A 208 -21.80 -10.79 -1.71
CA PRO A 208 -22.97 -11.64 -1.75
C PRO A 208 -22.82 -12.67 -0.63
N GLN A 209 -23.76 -12.70 0.29
CA GLN A 209 -23.87 -13.82 1.22
C GLN A 209 -24.46 -14.96 0.41
N TYR A 210 -23.62 -15.91 0.05
CA TYR A 210 -24.04 -17.16 -0.57
C TYR A 210 -24.31 -18.21 0.49
#